data_bd90a411c057194630d0fa366e7a3454
#
_entry.id   bd90a411c057194630d0fa366e7a3454
#
_cell.length_a   1.000
_cell.length_b   1.000
_cell.length_c   1.000
_cell.angle_alpha   90.00
_cell.angle_beta   90.00
_cell.angle_gamma   90.00
#
_symmetry.space_group_name_H-M   'P 1'
#
loop_
_entity.id
_entity.type
_entity.pdbx_description
1 polymer ?
#
loop_
_entity_poly.entity_id
_entity_poly.type
_entity_poly.pdbx_seq_one_letter_code
_entity_poly.pdbx_strand_id
1 'polypeptide(L)'
;MDSSPRFAASLRALSALRRYGSPLGPLVLGVAHDRVYDLAYGDRPELPPLDGIVREVLDAYFAADPVYLSLLAQITLAPQGTPFQQQVWRMLLRIPWGQTQTYGALAAVLPSAAQAVGQACKANPIAVLIPCHRVVAVSGLGGYGGARGGMDWERKGWLLRHEGALV
;
A
#
# COMPACT_ATOMS: atom_id res chain seq x y z
N MET A 1 -12.36 -17.49 -5.27
CA MET A 1 -11.02 -17.53 -4.63
C MET A 1 -10.77 -16.18 -3.99
N ASP A 2 -10.37 -16.19 -2.74
CA ASP A 2 -9.97 -14.97 -2.06
C ASP A 2 -8.72 -14.40 -2.75
N SER A 3 -8.84 -13.22 -3.33
CA SER A 3 -7.75 -12.54 -4.03
C SER A 3 -6.91 -11.66 -3.10
N SER A 4 -7.19 -11.71 -1.79
CA SER A 4 -6.46 -10.93 -0.83
C SER A 4 -5.06 -11.49 -0.59
N PRO A 5 -4.03 -10.64 -0.43
CA PRO A 5 -2.72 -11.11 -0.05
C PRO A 5 -2.74 -11.72 1.35
N ARG A 6 -1.90 -12.70 1.57
CA ARG A 6 -1.71 -13.26 2.91
C ARG A 6 -1.09 -12.20 3.82
N PHE A 7 -1.66 -12.07 5.01
CA PHE A 7 -1.20 -11.11 6.01
C PHE A 7 -0.50 -11.87 7.14
N ALA A 8 0.82 -11.80 7.18
CA ALA A 8 1.62 -12.54 8.13
C ALA A 8 1.72 -11.82 9.47
N ALA A 9 1.67 -12.59 10.56
CA ALA A 9 2.18 -12.15 11.84
C ALA A 9 3.71 -12.03 11.74
N SER A 10 4.23 -11.01 12.36
CA SER A 10 5.55 -10.50 12.12
C SER A 10 6.64 -11.29 12.84
N LEU A 11 7.48 -11.95 12.08
CA LEU A 11 8.84 -12.24 12.48
C LEU A 11 9.75 -11.55 11.48
N ARG A 12 10.63 -10.66 11.95
CA ARG A 12 11.66 -10.05 11.10
C ARG A 12 12.59 -11.14 10.59
N ALA A 13 12.29 -11.69 9.42
CA ALA A 13 13.31 -12.28 8.61
C ALA A 13 14.19 -11.17 8.03
N LEU A 14 15.47 -11.44 7.83
CA LEU A 14 16.36 -10.50 7.16
C LEU A 14 15.79 -10.19 5.78
N SER A 15 15.21 -9.01 5.61
CA SER A 15 14.72 -8.54 4.33
C SER A 15 15.90 -8.07 3.50
N ALA A 16 15.90 -8.41 2.21
CA ALA A 16 16.83 -7.85 1.26
C ALA A 16 16.22 -6.61 0.62
N LEU A 17 17.00 -5.53 0.55
CA LEU A 17 16.56 -4.31 -0.11
C LEU A 17 16.70 -4.44 -1.62
N ARG A 18 15.67 -4.00 -2.34
CA ARG A 18 15.62 -4.00 -3.80
C ARG A 18 15.07 -2.67 -4.31
N ARG A 19 15.46 -2.28 -5.51
CA ARG A 19 14.92 -1.10 -6.19
C ARG A 19 13.92 -1.50 -7.26
N TYR A 20 12.94 -0.64 -7.49
CA TYR A 20 11.94 -0.81 -8.54
C TYR A 20 11.61 0.56 -9.16
N GLY A 21 11.68 0.67 -10.49
CA GLY A 21 11.29 1.89 -11.20
C GLY A 21 9.80 1.87 -11.51
N SER A 22 9.05 2.84 -10.96
CA SER A 22 7.62 2.98 -11.19
C SER A 22 7.29 4.29 -11.92
N PRO A 23 6.07 4.42 -12.48
CA PRO A 23 5.60 5.70 -13.03
C PRO A 23 5.56 6.85 -12.00
N LEU A 24 5.58 6.50 -10.71
CA LEU A 24 5.60 7.48 -9.60
C LEU A 24 7.01 7.81 -9.11
N GLY A 25 8.02 7.33 -9.81
CA GLY A 25 9.41 7.43 -9.40
C GLY A 25 9.92 6.14 -8.78
N PRO A 26 11.19 6.15 -8.33
CA PRO A 26 11.82 4.95 -7.80
C PRO A 26 11.21 4.53 -6.47
N LEU A 27 11.09 3.21 -6.28
CA LEU A 27 10.64 2.57 -5.05
C LEU A 27 11.78 1.73 -4.47
N VAL A 28 11.78 1.61 -3.15
CA VAL A 28 12.63 0.70 -2.40
C VAL A 28 11.75 -0.30 -1.66
N LEU A 29 12.06 -1.58 -1.80
CA LEU A 29 11.35 -2.67 -1.14
C LEU A 29 12.28 -3.47 -0.25
N GLY A 30 11.76 -3.86 0.93
CA GLY A 30 12.34 -4.92 1.74
C GLY A 30 11.58 -6.21 1.47
N VAL A 31 12.25 -7.22 0.90
CA VAL A 31 11.60 -8.46 0.47
C VAL A 31 12.42 -9.68 0.86
N ALA A 32 11.73 -10.82 1.04
CA ALA A 32 12.34 -12.13 1.16
C ALA A 32 11.45 -13.12 0.40
N HIS A 33 11.89 -13.55 -0.79
CA HIS A 33 11.11 -14.38 -1.71
C HIS A 33 9.74 -13.75 -2.04
N ASP A 34 8.65 -14.35 -1.57
CA ASP A 34 7.28 -13.89 -1.78
C ASP A 34 6.77 -12.97 -0.66
N ARG A 35 7.63 -12.61 0.31
CA ARG A 35 7.27 -11.74 1.44
C ARG A 35 7.72 -10.31 1.20
N VAL A 36 6.83 -9.36 1.51
CA VAL A 36 7.11 -7.93 1.46
C VAL A 36 7.00 -7.38 2.88
N TYR A 37 8.08 -6.77 3.36
CA TYR A 37 8.14 -6.14 4.68
C TYR A 37 7.97 -4.63 4.59
N ASP A 38 8.55 -4.03 3.54
CA ASP A 38 8.54 -2.59 3.33
C ASP A 38 8.41 -2.28 1.84
N LEU A 39 7.71 -1.21 1.53
CA LEU A 39 7.69 -0.58 0.22
C LEU A 39 7.52 0.92 0.43
N ALA A 40 8.50 1.70 -0.01
CA ALA A 40 8.53 3.14 0.16
C ALA A 40 9.07 3.82 -1.09
N TYR A 41 8.69 5.08 -1.27
CA TYR A 41 9.27 5.94 -2.31
C TYR A 41 10.69 6.33 -1.90
N GLY A 42 11.63 6.18 -2.80
CA GLY A 42 13.01 6.54 -2.55
C GLY A 42 13.93 6.11 -3.68
N ASP A 43 14.99 6.87 -3.91
CA ASP A 43 15.97 6.60 -4.93
C ASP A 43 17.22 5.99 -4.31
N ARG A 44 17.45 4.70 -4.59
CA ARG A 44 18.58 3.92 -4.12
C ARG A 44 19.18 3.13 -5.30
N PRO A 45 19.83 3.85 -6.24
CA PRO A 45 20.31 3.23 -7.49
C PRO A 45 21.37 2.17 -7.29
N GLU A 46 22.05 2.16 -6.13
CA GLU A 46 23.04 1.15 -5.76
C GLU A 46 22.43 -0.22 -5.40
N LEU A 47 21.13 -0.26 -5.14
CA LEU A 47 20.47 -1.52 -4.79
C LEU A 47 20.26 -2.40 -6.02
N PRO A 48 20.28 -3.73 -5.85
CA PRO A 48 19.92 -4.62 -6.95
C PRO A 48 18.43 -4.43 -7.32
N PRO A 49 18.08 -4.66 -8.60
CA PRO A 49 16.69 -4.54 -9.03
C PRO A 49 15.82 -5.62 -8.40
N LEU A 50 14.56 -5.27 -8.14
CA LEU A 50 13.54 -6.22 -7.73
C LEU A 50 13.33 -7.26 -8.83
N ASP A 51 13.16 -8.52 -8.45
CA ASP A 51 12.85 -9.62 -9.34
C ASP A 51 11.77 -10.54 -8.75
N GLY A 52 11.44 -11.62 -9.44
CA GLY A 52 10.51 -12.64 -8.97
C GLY A 52 9.06 -12.21 -8.90
N ILE A 53 8.28 -12.93 -8.10
CA ILE A 53 6.82 -12.76 -8.02
C ILE A 53 6.42 -11.36 -7.53
N VAL A 54 7.16 -10.75 -6.62
CA VAL A 54 6.85 -9.40 -6.12
C VAL A 54 6.98 -8.37 -7.25
N ARG A 55 7.99 -8.51 -8.12
CA ARG A 55 8.10 -7.68 -9.31
C ARG A 55 6.93 -7.86 -10.26
N GLU A 56 6.51 -9.09 -10.47
CA GLU A 56 5.36 -9.37 -11.32
C GLU A 56 4.08 -8.72 -10.77
N VAL A 57 3.90 -8.72 -9.46
CA VAL A 57 2.78 -8.04 -8.80
C VAL A 57 2.81 -6.54 -9.09
N LEU A 58 3.95 -5.88 -8.93
CA LEU A 58 4.07 -4.44 -9.19
C LEU A 58 3.92 -4.11 -10.66
N ASP A 59 4.52 -4.91 -11.55
CA ASP A 59 4.37 -4.73 -12.99
C ASP A 59 2.89 -4.79 -13.40
N ALA A 60 2.15 -5.76 -12.87
CA ALA A 60 0.71 -5.89 -13.13
C ALA A 60 -0.09 -4.73 -12.55
N TYR A 61 0.27 -4.27 -11.34
CA TYR A 61 -0.38 -3.11 -10.74
C TYR A 61 -0.27 -1.87 -11.64
N PHE A 62 0.96 -1.51 -12.01
CA PHE A 62 1.21 -0.31 -12.80
C PHE A 62 0.75 -0.40 -14.25
N ALA A 63 0.60 -1.62 -14.77
CA ALA A 63 -0.01 -1.87 -16.07
C ALA A 63 -1.56 -1.90 -16.03
N ALA A 64 -2.15 -1.79 -14.84
CA ALA A 64 -3.59 -2.00 -14.63
C ALA A 64 -4.07 -3.33 -15.23
N ASP A 65 -3.24 -4.36 -15.12
CA ASP A 65 -3.54 -5.70 -15.64
C ASP A 65 -4.49 -6.43 -14.68
N PRO A 66 -5.60 -6.99 -15.17
CA PRO A 66 -6.53 -7.77 -14.33
C PRO A 66 -5.89 -8.93 -13.58
N VAL A 67 -4.75 -9.45 -14.05
CA VAL A 67 -4.00 -10.51 -13.36
C VAL A 67 -3.43 -10.05 -12.00
N TYR A 68 -3.39 -8.76 -11.75
CA TYR A 68 -2.84 -8.19 -10.51
C TYR A 68 -3.40 -8.86 -9.25
N LEU A 69 -4.73 -9.05 -9.17
CA LEU A 69 -5.35 -9.61 -7.97
C LEU A 69 -4.91 -11.06 -7.73
N SER A 70 -4.78 -11.85 -8.77
CA SER A 70 -4.32 -13.24 -8.64
C SER A 70 -2.84 -13.34 -8.29
N LEU A 71 -2.02 -12.44 -8.81
CA LEU A 71 -0.59 -12.36 -8.45
C LEU A 71 -0.42 -11.85 -7.02
N LEU A 72 -1.19 -10.84 -6.61
CA LEU A 72 -1.17 -10.31 -5.25
C LEU A 72 -1.48 -11.40 -4.22
N ALA A 73 -2.40 -12.31 -4.52
CA ALA A 73 -2.75 -13.42 -3.66
C ALA A 73 -1.61 -14.44 -3.47
N GLN A 74 -0.59 -14.42 -4.31
CA GLN A 74 0.57 -15.31 -4.22
C GLN A 74 1.69 -14.77 -3.32
N ILE A 75 1.62 -13.50 -2.91
CA ILE A 75 2.61 -12.92 -2.01
C ILE A 75 2.08 -12.81 -0.58
N THR A 76 2.98 -12.59 0.35
CA THR A 76 2.66 -12.37 1.76
C THR A 76 3.10 -10.97 2.15
N LEU A 77 2.17 -10.20 2.69
CA LEU A 77 2.47 -8.89 3.27
C LEU A 77 2.76 -9.06 4.76
N ALA A 78 3.89 -8.55 5.20
CA ALA A 78 4.38 -8.72 6.57
C ALA A 78 4.73 -7.36 7.21
N PRO A 79 3.77 -6.41 7.29
CA PRO A 79 4.02 -5.11 7.88
C PRO A 79 4.21 -5.22 9.39
N GLN A 80 5.14 -4.42 9.93
CA GLN A 80 5.38 -4.30 11.36
C GLN A 80 4.55 -3.14 11.92
N GLY A 81 3.82 -3.38 13.00
CA GLY A 81 3.03 -2.34 13.62
C GLY A 81 2.26 -2.83 14.84
N THR A 82 1.60 -1.89 15.52
CA THR A 82 0.76 -2.18 16.68
C THR A 82 -0.48 -3.02 16.29
N PRO A 83 -1.16 -3.65 17.25
CA PRO A 83 -2.41 -4.36 16.95
C PRO A 83 -3.45 -3.49 16.26
N PHE A 84 -3.59 -2.23 16.65
CA PHE A 84 -4.52 -1.29 16.01
C PHE A 84 -4.11 -0.98 14.58
N GLN A 85 -2.82 -0.70 14.34
CA GLN A 85 -2.31 -0.48 12.99
C GLN A 85 -2.55 -1.70 12.09
N GLN A 86 -2.29 -2.91 12.60
CA GLN A 86 -2.55 -4.15 11.87
C GLN A 86 -4.03 -4.29 11.49
N GLN A 87 -4.95 -3.94 12.39
CA GLN A 87 -6.39 -3.95 12.10
C GLN A 87 -6.75 -2.96 11.00
N VAL A 88 -6.23 -1.74 11.06
CA VAL A 88 -6.46 -0.73 10.02
C VAL A 88 -5.95 -1.23 8.67
N TRP A 89 -4.72 -1.72 8.62
CA TRP A 89 -4.11 -2.17 7.36
C TRP A 89 -4.86 -3.36 6.74
N ARG A 90 -5.38 -4.28 7.55
CA ARG A 90 -6.25 -5.36 7.06
C ARG A 90 -7.54 -4.82 6.45
N MET A 91 -8.11 -3.80 7.05
CA MET A 91 -9.31 -3.15 6.48
C MET A 91 -9.00 -2.45 5.16
N LEU A 92 -7.84 -1.82 5.03
CA LEU A 92 -7.42 -1.18 3.78
C LEU A 92 -7.38 -2.20 2.63
N LEU A 93 -6.88 -3.40 2.89
CA LEU A 93 -6.81 -4.47 1.90
C LEU A 93 -8.19 -4.94 1.41
N ARG A 94 -9.25 -4.64 2.14
CA ARG A 94 -10.63 -4.96 1.75
C ARG A 94 -11.27 -3.91 0.86
N ILE A 95 -10.65 -2.73 0.73
CA ILE A 95 -11.16 -1.69 -0.16
C ILE A 95 -10.81 -2.09 -1.61
N PRO A 96 -11.79 -2.37 -2.46
CA PRO A 96 -11.52 -2.86 -3.81
C PRO A 96 -10.83 -1.81 -4.68
N TRP A 97 -10.15 -2.29 -5.70
CA TRP A 97 -9.65 -1.47 -6.79
C TRP A 97 -10.75 -0.56 -7.35
N GLY A 98 -10.45 0.72 -7.51
CA GLY A 98 -11.40 1.70 -8.04
C GLY A 98 -12.40 2.25 -7.02
N GLN A 99 -12.29 1.86 -5.74
CA GLN A 99 -13.17 2.35 -4.68
C GLN A 99 -12.39 3.10 -3.60
N THR A 100 -13.09 3.93 -2.85
CA THR A 100 -12.55 4.67 -1.71
C THR A 100 -13.43 4.51 -0.49
N GLN A 101 -12.84 4.74 0.68
CA GLN A 101 -13.53 4.85 1.96
C GLN A 101 -13.09 6.14 2.64
N THR A 102 -13.93 6.69 3.51
CA THR A 102 -13.52 7.84 4.32
C THR A 102 -12.84 7.39 5.61
N TYR A 103 -12.00 8.25 6.18
CA TYR A 103 -11.41 7.99 7.51
C TYR A 103 -12.49 7.77 8.56
N GLY A 104 -13.58 8.55 8.50
CA GLY A 104 -14.70 8.41 9.43
C GLY A 104 -15.45 7.09 9.30
N ALA A 105 -15.65 6.59 8.08
CA ALA A 105 -16.30 5.31 7.85
C ALA A 105 -15.47 4.14 8.43
N LEU A 106 -14.16 4.16 8.26
CA LEU A 106 -13.27 3.16 8.85
C LEU A 106 -13.25 3.26 10.38
N ALA A 107 -13.21 4.47 10.92
CA ALA A 107 -13.22 4.72 12.36
C ALA A 107 -14.51 4.20 13.02
N ALA A 108 -15.63 4.28 12.36
CA ALA A 108 -16.91 3.77 12.86
C ALA A 108 -16.90 2.24 13.02
N VAL A 109 -16.27 1.53 12.07
CA VAL A 109 -16.15 0.06 12.13
C VAL A 109 -15.16 -0.39 13.19
N LEU A 110 -14.09 0.36 13.41
CA LEU A 110 -13.01 0.03 14.36
C LEU A 110 -13.25 0.60 15.78
N PRO A 111 -14.43 1.03 16.16
CA PRO A 111 -14.78 1.97 17.23
C PRO A 111 -13.61 2.87 17.65
N SER A 112 -13.22 3.77 16.75
CA SER A 112 -12.08 4.66 16.94
C SER A 112 -12.39 6.05 16.37
N ALA A 113 -11.40 6.93 16.37
CA ALA A 113 -11.49 8.26 15.79
C ALA A 113 -10.86 8.28 14.40
N ALA A 114 -11.39 9.12 13.51
CA ALA A 114 -10.84 9.32 12.18
C ALA A 114 -9.36 9.72 12.21
N GLN A 115 -8.94 10.50 13.22
CA GLN A 115 -7.55 10.89 13.41
C GLN A 115 -6.65 9.68 13.69
N ALA A 116 -7.09 8.72 14.51
CA ALA A 116 -6.33 7.52 14.81
C ALA A 116 -6.17 6.65 13.55
N VAL A 117 -7.22 6.52 12.74
CA VAL A 117 -7.15 5.83 11.45
C VAL A 117 -6.18 6.55 10.51
N GLY A 118 -6.22 7.87 10.45
CA GLY A 118 -5.28 8.67 9.65
C GLY A 118 -3.82 8.46 10.06
N GLN A 119 -3.55 8.38 11.36
CA GLN A 119 -2.19 8.10 11.86
C GLN A 119 -1.73 6.67 11.48
N ALA A 120 -2.62 5.70 11.54
CA ALA A 120 -2.31 4.33 11.12
C ALA A 120 -2.05 4.24 9.60
N CYS A 121 -2.79 4.99 8.79
CA CYS A 121 -2.54 5.11 7.36
C CYS A 121 -1.17 5.73 7.08
N LYS A 122 -0.82 6.78 7.81
CA LYS A 122 0.50 7.43 7.71
C LYS A 122 1.64 6.48 8.06
N ALA A 123 1.43 5.57 9.01
CA ALA A 123 2.42 4.62 9.47
C ALA A 123 2.53 3.37 8.57
N ASN A 124 1.74 3.26 7.51
CA ASN A 124 1.75 2.12 6.59
C ASN A 124 3.16 1.89 6.01
N PRO A 125 3.80 0.74 6.31
CA PRO A 125 5.15 0.47 5.82
C PRO A 125 5.20 -0.09 4.41
N ILE A 126 4.06 -0.45 3.81
CA ILE A 126 3.99 -1.08 2.49
C ILE A 126 3.05 -0.26 1.61
N ALA A 127 3.52 0.89 1.16
CA ALA A 127 2.75 1.76 0.28
C ALA A 127 2.30 1.02 -0.99
N VAL A 128 1.25 1.48 -1.64
CA VAL A 128 0.67 0.92 -2.86
C VAL A 128 -0.02 -0.43 -2.64
N LEU A 129 0.69 -1.43 -2.14
CA LEU A 129 0.16 -2.79 -1.94
C LEU A 129 -0.82 -2.87 -0.77
N ILE A 130 -0.54 -2.15 0.33
CA ILE A 130 -1.54 -1.86 1.36
C ILE A 130 -2.13 -0.49 1.00
N PRO A 131 -3.35 -0.43 0.48
CA PRO A 131 -3.83 0.73 -0.27
C PRO A 131 -4.33 1.86 0.63
N CYS A 132 -3.45 2.47 1.42
CA CYS A 132 -3.80 3.63 2.24
C CYS A 132 -4.24 4.84 1.40
N HIS A 133 -3.87 4.88 0.12
CA HIS A 133 -4.35 5.90 -0.82
C HIS A 133 -5.86 5.82 -1.10
N ARG A 134 -6.51 4.68 -0.83
CA ARG A 134 -7.97 4.50 -0.99
C ARG A 134 -8.78 5.08 0.16
N VAL A 135 -8.13 5.64 1.17
CA VAL A 135 -8.80 6.35 2.27
C VAL A 135 -8.71 7.84 2.02
N VAL A 136 -9.88 8.49 2.00
CA VAL A 136 -10.02 9.90 1.65
C VAL A 136 -10.78 10.65 2.73
N ALA A 137 -10.64 11.99 2.75
CA ALA A 137 -11.49 12.85 3.54
C ALA A 137 -12.83 13.07 2.83
N VAL A 138 -13.87 13.42 3.61
CA VAL A 138 -15.19 13.76 3.04
C VAL A 138 -15.08 14.95 2.08
N SER A 139 -14.19 15.89 2.37
CA SER A 139 -14.00 17.14 1.60
C SER A 139 -12.95 17.06 0.49
N GLY A 140 -12.30 15.90 0.27
CA GLY A 140 -11.24 15.80 -0.73
C GLY A 140 -10.35 14.59 -0.52
N LEU A 141 -9.14 14.60 -1.10
CA LEU A 141 -8.22 13.45 -1.04
C LEU A 141 -7.74 13.11 0.37
N GLY A 142 -7.68 14.09 1.27
CA GLY A 142 -7.01 13.92 2.55
C GLY A 142 -5.49 13.88 2.38
N GLY A 143 -4.79 13.35 3.39
CA GLY A 143 -3.33 13.24 3.37
C GLY A 143 -2.81 11.96 2.73
N TYR A 144 -1.52 11.97 2.39
CA TYR A 144 -0.77 10.77 2.00
C TYR A 144 0.64 10.87 2.54
N GLY A 145 1.10 9.84 3.25
CA GLY A 145 2.38 9.90 3.95
C GLY A 145 2.49 11.04 4.98
N GLY A 146 1.34 11.57 5.45
CA GLY A 146 1.28 12.75 6.30
C GLY A 146 1.27 14.09 5.56
N ALA A 147 1.42 14.11 4.23
CA ALA A 147 1.39 15.32 3.43
C ALA A 147 -0.04 15.65 2.98
N ARG A 148 -0.35 16.95 2.88
CA ARG A 148 -1.62 17.47 2.33
C ARG A 148 -1.41 18.27 1.04
N GLY A 149 -0.23 18.17 0.47
CA GLY A 149 0.16 18.81 -0.76
C GLY A 149 1.54 18.34 -1.16
N GLY A 150 2.06 18.81 -2.30
CA GLY A 150 3.36 18.39 -2.82
C GLY A 150 3.34 17.01 -3.45
N MET A 151 4.54 16.44 -3.61
CA MET A 151 4.74 15.21 -4.39
C MET A 151 3.98 13.99 -3.84
N ASP A 152 3.94 13.82 -2.53
CA ASP A 152 3.23 12.67 -1.93
C ASP A 152 1.72 12.78 -2.14
N TRP A 153 1.17 13.97 -2.04
CA TRP A 153 -0.24 14.22 -2.30
C TRP A 153 -0.59 13.99 -3.78
N GLU A 154 0.30 14.38 -4.68
CA GLU A 154 0.18 14.13 -6.12
C GLU A 154 0.23 12.63 -6.44
N ARG A 155 1.08 11.87 -5.75
CA ARG A 155 1.14 10.41 -5.86
C ARG A 155 -0.19 9.76 -5.49
N LYS A 156 -0.81 10.20 -4.41
CA LYS A 156 -2.15 9.73 -4.03
C LYS A 156 -3.17 9.97 -5.14
N GLY A 157 -3.21 11.16 -5.68
CA GLY A 157 -4.09 11.50 -6.79
C GLY A 157 -3.84 10.64 -8.03
N TRP A 158 -2.56 10.40 -8.35
CA TRP A 158 -2.17 9.54 -9.46
C TRP A 158 -2.67 8.10 -9.25
N LEU A 159 -2.44 7.54 -8.07
CA LEU A 159 -2.87 6.17 -7.75
C LEU A 159 -4.39 6.03 -7.87
N LEU A 160 -5.15 6.98 -7.35
CA LEU A 160 -6.60 6.94 -7.43
C LEU A 160 -7.10 7.09 -8.88
N ARG A 161 -6.50 7.95 -9.68
CA ARG A 161 -6.82 8.05 -11.12
C ARG A 161 -6.46 6.78 -11.87
N HIS A 162 -5.29 6.22 -11.58
CA HIS A 162 -4.83 4.97 -12.17
C HIS A 162 -5.82 3.82 -11.91
N GLU A 163 -6.38 3.78 -10.72
CA GLU A 163 -7.38 2.77 -10.32
C GLU A 163 -8.80 3.12 -10.78
N GLY A 164 -9.02 4.28 -11.38
CA GLY A 164 -10.34 4.70 -11.82
C GLY A 164 -11.24 5.23 -10.71
N ALA A 165 -10.70 5.52 -9.52
CA ALA A 165 -11.45 6.07 -8.40
C ALA A 165 -11.59 7.59 -8.46
N LEU A 166 -10.76 8.26 -9.25
CA LEU A 166 -10.84 9.68 -9.58
C LEU A 166 -10.84 9.87 -11.09
N VAL A 167 -11.51 10.91 -11.51
CA VAL A 167 -11.53 11.35 -12.91
C VAL A 167 -10.41 12.33 -13.20
#